data_bff5c1f28849d96e9c78abc7c41d3b1f
#
_entry.id   bff5c1f28849d96e9c78abc7c41d3b1f
#
_cell.length_a   1.000
_cell.length_b   1.000
_cell.length_c   1.000
_cell.angle_alpha   90.00
_cell.angle_beta   90.00
_cell.angle_gamma   90.00
#
_symmetry.space_group_name_H-M   'P 1'
#
loop_
_entity.id
_entity.type
_entity.pdbx_description
1 polymer ?
#
loop_
_entity_poly.entity_id
_entity_poly.type
_entity_poly.pdbx_seq_one_letter_code
_entity_poly.pdbx_strand_id
1 'polypeptide(L)'
;MTRLWIADVHANLAAFEAVLADAGSADEIIYLGDIVGFGPRPVECTDLLMSLGARAVPGNHDASMLAIRRRSERHPHPRDWDEWTFSQLSRAHLDFLESLPAAVEADFCGVPATVTHHPAGAPYLHPDMPDSVFSEFLGKAARPTLVCGHSHRLIDRSVNGRRYVCIPSIGQPRNGDPRAGYAIERDGEIEFRYVAYDVERTARETAALGLEERFLERWLTFLRTGHDAEWSREYVPGKSVNKWLDGGMARMRPESGSPPAQV
;
A
#
# COMPACT_ATOMS: atom_id res chain seq x y z
N MET A 1 -2.73 26.54 1.93
CA MET A 1 -3.38 25.27 2.35
C MET A 1 -2.37 24.15 2.16
N THR A 2 -2.14 23.37 3.23
CA THR A 2 -1.20 22.23 3.21
C THR A 2 -1.98 20.92 3.14
N ARG A 3 -1.69 20.08 2.16
CA ARG A 3 -2.33 18.77 1.98
C ARG A 3 -1.28 17.66 2.00
N LEU A 4 -1.53 16.62 2.79
CA LEU A 4 -0.68 15.44 2.88
C LEU A 4 -1.30 14.30 2.07
N TRP A 5 -0.52 13.74 1.14
CA TRP A 5 -0.88 12.61 0.29
C TRP A 5 -0.07 11.38 0.71
N ILE A 6 -0.75 10.34 1.14
CA ILE A 6 -0.13 9.12 1.70
C ILE A 6 -0.78 7.86 1.13
N ALA A 7 0.01 6.81 0.94
CA ALA A 7 -0.41 5.56 0.32
C ALA A 7 0.34 4.35 0.89
N ASP A 8 -0.26 3.18 0.81
CA ASP A 8 0.42 1.89 0.94
C ASP A 8 1.23 1.79 2.25
N VAL A 9 0.56 1.98 3.39
CA VAL A 9 1.17 1.90 4.74
C VAL A 9 1.52 0.47 5.11
N HIS A 10 0.70 -0.48 4.67
CA HIS A 10 0.93 -1.92 4.86
C HIS A 10 1.31 -2.29 6.29
N ALA A 11 0.53 -1.83 7.26
CA ALA A 11 0.71 -2.15 8.68
C ALA A 11 2.15 -1.89 9.22
N ASN A 12 2.91 -1.00 8.57
CA ASN A 12 4.24 -0.57 8.98
C ASN A 12 4.14 0.71 9.83
N LEU A 13 3.85 0.52 11.12
CA LEU A 13 3.60 1.62 12.04
C LEU A 13 4.82 2.55 12.16
N ALA A 14 6.03 2.01 12.25
CA ALA A 14 7.23 2.83 12.38
C ALA A 14 7.44 3.77 11.18
N ALA A 15 7.14 3.31 9.97
CA ALA A 15 7.20 4.13 8.76
C ALA A 15 6.08 5.18 8.75
N PHE A 16 4.87 4.81 9.18
CA PHE A 16 3.74 5.73 9.22
C PHE A 16 3.94 6.86 10.25
N GLU A 17 4.41 6.52 11.45
CA GLU A 17 4.78 7.50 12.49
C GLU A 17 5.87 8.46 12.00
N ALA A 18 6.90 7.95 11.30
CA ALA A 18 7.98 8.77 10.76
C ALA A 18 7.48 9.76 9.70
N VAL A 19 6.59 9.33 8.81
CA VAL A 19 5.98 10.22 7.79
C VAL A 19 5.16 11.32 8.45
N LEU A 20 4.32 10.99 9.42
CA LEU A 20 3.49 11.99 10.10
C LEU A 20 4.35 13.00 10.89
N ALA A 21 5.46 12.54 11.50
CA ALA A 21 6.40 13.41 12.19
C ALA A 21 7.13 14.36 11.25
N ASP A 22 7.58 13.87 10.07
CA ASP A 22 8.31 14.67 9.08
C ASP A 22 7.39 15.67 8.33
N ALA A 23 6.16 15.24 8.01
CA ALA A 23 5.18 16.09 7.34
C ALA A 23 4.70 17.25 8.23
N GLY A 24 4.61 17.01 9.54
CA GLY A 24 4.04 17.95 10.49
C GLY A 24 2.52 18.11 10.32
N SER A 25 1.98 19.28 10.67
CA SER A 25 0.54 19.54 10.50
C SER A 25 0.16 19.75 9.05
N ALA A 26 -0.96 19.14 8.65
CA ALA A 26 -1.61 19.35 7.36
C ALA A 26 -3.07 19.79 7.58
N ASP A 27 -3.59 20.64 6.69
CA ASP A 27 -4.99 21.07 6.72
C ASP A 27 -5.92 19.95 6.23
N GLU A 28 -5.43 19.10 5.34
CA GLU A 28 -6.16 17.95 4.79
C GLU A 28 -5.20 16.77 4.58
N ILE A 29 -5.67 15.56 4.89
CA ILE A 29 -4.93 14.32 4.63
C ILE A 29 -5.74 13.49 3.64
N ILE A 30 -5.09 13.05 2.55
CA ILE A 30 -5.68 12.15 1.55
C ILE A 30 -4.92 10.83 1.57
N TYR A 31 -5.66 9.76 1.83
CA TYR A 31 -5.13 8.41 1.93
C TYR A 31 -5.57 7.54 0.76
N LEU A 32 -4.61 6.88 0.10
CA LEU A 32 -4.81 6.20 -1.17
C LEU A 32 -4.85 4.65 -1.07
N GLY A 33 -5.19 4.12 0.11
CA GLY A 33 -5.43 2.67 0.30
C GLY A 33 -4.23 1.86 0.77
N ASP A 34 -4.51 0.60 1.08
CA ASP A 34 -3.59 -0.40 1.62
C ASP A 34 -3.01 -0.02 2.99
N ILE A 35 -3.93 0.21 3.98
CA ILE A 35 -3.52 0.44 5.38
C ILE A 35 -2.99 -0.84 6.01
N VAL A 36 -3.57 -1.99 5.64
CA VAL A 36 -3.22 -3.30 6.16
C VAL A 36 -2.45 -4.15 5.15
N GLY A 37 -2.08 -5.36 5.54
CA GLY A 37 -1.29 -6.30 4.74
C GLY A 37 0.22 -6.13 4.93
N PHE A 38 0.95 -7.23 4.85
CA PHE A 38 2.42 -7.35 4.94
C PHE A 38 3.10 -6.93 6.24
N GLY A 39 2.67 -5.92 6.94
CA GLY A 39 3.36 -5.42 8.13
C GLY A 39 2.81 -6.00 9.43
N PRO A 40 3.51 -5.76 10.56
CA PRO A 40 3.23 -6.38 11.85
C PRO A 40 2.19 -5.65 12.70
N ARG A 41 1.75 -4.43 12.32
CA ARG A 41 0.92 -3.56 13.16
C ARG A 41 -0.38 -3.11 12.49
N PRO A 42 -1.26 -4.04 12.05
CA PRO A 42 -2.48 -3.67 11.32
C PRO A 42 -3.48 -2.89 12.19
N VAL A 43 -3.58 -3.21 13.49
CA VAL A 43 -4.50 -2.54 14.42
C VAL A 43 -4.08 -1.10 14.63
N GLU A 44 -2.83 -0.88 15.05
CA GLU A 44 -2.31 0.44 15.38
C GLU A 44 -2.29 1.38 14.16
N CYS A 45 -1.97 0.84 12.97
CA CYS A 45 -2.02 1.63 11.75
C CYS A 45 -3.45 2.03 11.39
N THR A 46 -4.42 1.11 11.53
CA THR A 46 -5.82 1.41 11.24
C THR A 46 -6.39 2.42 12.25
N ASP A 47 -6.13 2.24 13.55
CA ASP A 47 -6.53 3.18 14.59
C ASP A 47 -5.95 4.59 14.33
N LEU A 48 -4.67 4.65 13.97
CA LEU A 48 -4.00 5.92 13.65
C LEU A 48 -4.66 6.59 12.45
N LEU A 49 -4.91 5.86 11.34
CA LEU A 49 -5.60 6.41 10.17
C LEU A 49 -7.01 6.92 10.52
N MET A 50 -7.78 6.15 11.30
CA MET A 50 -9.11 6.56 11.76
C MET A 50 -9.05 7.86 12.57
N SER A 51 -8.03 8.03 13.43
CA SER A 51 -7.85 9.23 14.26
C SER A 51 -7.50 10.49 13.46
N LEU A 52 -6.88 10.32 12.28
CA LEU A 52 -6.48 11.45 11.43
C LEU A 52 -7.65 12.11 10.69
N GLY A 53 -8.81 11.46 10.60
CA GLY A 53 -9.95 11.96 9.83
C GLY A 53 -9.64 12.15 8.35
N ALA A 54 -8.75 11.33 7.79
CA ALA A 54 -8.31 11.41 6.41
C ALA A 54 -9.47 11.13 5.43
N ARG A 55 -9.47 11.82 4.29
CA ARG A 55 -10.27 11.38 3.13
C ARG A 55 -9.58 10.19 2.50
N ALA A 56 -10.20 9.02 2.60
CA ALA A 56 -9.55 7.77 2.28
C ALA A 56 -10.31 6.96 1.21
N VAL A 57 -9.55 6.17 0.45
CA VAL A 57 -10.07 5.11 -0.42
C VAL A 57 -9.46 3.77 0.02
N PRO A 58 -10.15 2.62 -0.18
CA PRO A 58 -9.59 1.33 0.16
C PRO A 58 -8.59 0.86 -0.90
N GLY A 59 -7.59 0.09 -0.47
CA GLY A 59 -6.71 -0.63 -1.37
C GLY A 59 -7.13 -2.09 -1.57
N ASN A 60 -6.35 -2.83 -2.35
CA ASN A 60 -6.64 -4.25 -2.60
C ASN A 60 -6.38 -5.13 -1.37
N HIS A 61 -5.42 -4.78 -0.51
CA HIS A 61 -5.21 -5.49 0.76
C HIS A 61 -6.32 -5.21 1.76
N ASP A 62 -6.83 -3.99 1.81
CA ASP A 62 -8.02 -3.64 2.60
C ASP A 62 -9.25 -4.44 2.13
N ALA A 63 -9.45 -4.54 0.80
CA ALA A 63 -10.50 -5.33 0.19
C ALA A 63 -10.35 -6.85 0.46
N SER A 64 -9.13 -7.37 0.59
CA SER A 64 -8.86 -8.76 0.97
C SER A 64 -9.41 -9.08 2.35
N MET A 65 -9.30 -8.16 3.31
CA MET A 65 -9.89 -8.33 4.66
C MET A 65 -11.41 -8.47 4.59
N LEU A 66 -12.05 -7.66 3.75
CA LEU A 66 -13.50 -7.74 3.55
C LEU A 66 -13.92 -9.02 2.82
N ALA A 67 -13.07 -9.53 1.90
CA ALA A 67 -13.29 -10.81 1.26
C ALA A 67 -13.20 -11.97 2.26
N ILE A 68 -12.25 -11.96 3.20
CA ILE A 68 -12.14 -12.94 4.27
C ILE A 68 -13.36 -12.84 5.21
N ARG A 69 -13.78 -11.61 5.58
CA ARG A 69 -15.00 -11.36 6.38
C ARG A 69 -16.25 -12.03 5.80
N ARG A 70 -16.37 -12.06 4.48
CA ARG A 70 -17.53 -12.64 3.77
C ARG A 70 -17.47 -14.15 3.62
N ARG A 71 -16.33 -14.79 3.85
CA ARG A 71 -16.23 -16.26 3.83
C ARG A 71 -16.95 -16.85 5.04
N SER A 72 -17.72 -17.90 4.83
CA SER A 72 -18.45 -18.60 5.90
C SER A 72 -17.53 -19.42 6.82
N GLU A 73 -16.38 -19.86 6.31
CA GLU A 73 -15.42 -20.69 7.03
C GLU A 73 -14.31 -19.84 7.63
N ARG A 74 -14.24 -19.83 8.96
CA ARG A 74 -13.10 -19.29 9.69
C ARG A 74 -12.20 -20.45 10.11
N HIS A 75 -10.97 -20.43 9.68
CA HIS A 75 -9.98 -21.36 10.21
C HIS A 75 -9.56 -20.94 11.63
N PRO A 76 -9.46 -21.89 12.58
CA PRO A 76 -9.06 -21.56 13.95
C PRO A 76 -7.64 -21.01 14.05
N HIS A 77 -6.78 -21.35 13.07
CA HIS A 77 -5.40 -20.87 12.98
C HIS A 77 -5.19 -20.19 11.62
N PRO A 78 -4.56 -18.99 11.56
CA PRO A 78 -4.23 -18.32 10.30
C PRO A 78 -3.28 -19.19 9.46
N ARG A 79 -3.62 -19.38 8.18
CA ARG A 79 -2.81 -20.16 7.24
C ARG A 79 -1.79 -19.30 6.51
N ASP A 80 -2.10 -18.03 6.35
CA ASP A 80 -1.30 -17.05 5.65
C ASP A 80 -1.36 -15.68 6.34
N TRP A 81 -0.58 -14.74 5.83
CA TRP A 81 -0.45 -13.41 6.42
C TRP A 81 -1.74 -12.59 6.36
N ASP A 82 -2.56 -12.74 5.31
CA ASP A 82 -3.83 -12.05 5.22
C ASP A 82 -4.82 -12.56 6.26
N GLU A 83 -4.91 -13.87 6.49
CA GLU A 83 -5.73 -14.46 7.55
C GLU A 83 -5.24 -14.04 8.94
N TRP A 84 -3.92 -13.97 9.14
CA TRP A 84 -3.34 -13.43 10.37
C TRP A 84 -3.75 -11.96 10.57
N THR A 85 -3.54 -11.11 9.56
CA THR A 85 -3.93 -9.69 9.59
C THR A 85 -5.41 -9.55 9.93
N PHE A 86 -6.28 -10.30 9.25
CA PHE A 86 -7.71 -10.30 9.53
C PHE A 86 -8.03 -10.70 10.96
N SER A 87 -7.31 -11.68 11.53
CA SER A 87 -7.52 -12.15 12.90
C SER A 87 -7.22 -11.08 13.96
N GLN A 88 -6.38 -10.09 13.64
CA GLN A 88 -6.04 -8.98 14.52
C GLN A 88 -7.09 -7.87 14.50
N LEU A 89 -7.83 -7.72 13.38
CA LEU A 89 -8.74 -6.60 13.19
C LEU A 89 -10.06 -6.79 13.96
N SER A 90 -10.47 -5.74 14.64
CA SER A 90 -11.79 -5.68 15.30
C SER A 90 -12.91 -5.48 14.26
N ARG A 91 -14.16 -5.68 14.72
CA ARG A 91 -15.32 -5.35 13.90
C ARG A 91 -15.34 -3.88 13.48
N ALA A 92 -14.96 -2.96 14.37
CA ALA A 92 -14.92 -1.52 14.07
C ALA A 92 -13.93 -1.19 12.95
N HIS A 93 -12.75 -1.85 12.93
CA HIS A 93 -11.77 -1.71 11.86
C HIS A 93 -12.34 -2.18 10.51
N LEU A 94 -12.99 -3.35 10.50
CA LEU A 94 -13.59 -3.90 9.29
C LEU A 94 -14.76 -3.05 8.78
N ASP A 95 -15.58 -2.51 9.68
CA ASP A 95 -16.68 -1.60 9.35
C ASP A 95 -16.13 -0.28 8.78
N PHE A 96 -15.02 0.23 9.33
CA PHE A 96 -14.32 1.38 8.77
C PHE A 96 -13.82 1.11 7.35
N LEU A 97 -13.08 0.01 7.10
CA LEU A 97 -12.60 -0.34 5.76
C LEU A 97 -13.76 -0.51 4.77
N GLU A 98 -14.88 -1.10 5.18
CA GLU A 98 -16.08 -1.29 4.34
C GLU A 98 -16.80 0.03 4.02
N SER A 99 -16.64 1.05 4.87
CA SER A 99 -17.25 2.37 4.66
C SER A 99 -16.51 3.24 3.64
N LEU A 100 -15.27 2.88 3.28
CA LEU A 100 -14.45 3.69 2.39
C LEU A 100 -14.98 3.65 0.95
N PRO A 101 -15.15 4.81 0.29
CA PRO A 101 -15.58 4.88 -1.11
C PRO A 101 -14.47 4.41 -2.05
N ALA A 102 -14.81 3.73 -3.13
CA ALA A 102 -13.84 3.24 -4.11
C ALA A 102 -13.00 4.36 -4.79
N ALA A 103 -13.53 5.57 -4.81
CA ALA A 103 -12.84 6.76 -5.29
C ALA A 103 -13.38 8.01 -4.59
N VAL A 104 -12.55 9.03 -4.47
CA VAL A 104 -12.94 10.38 -4.05
C VAL A 104 -12.44 11.39 -5.05
N GLU A 105 -13.08 12.57 -5.09
CA GLU A 105 -12.59 13.69 -5.87
C GLU A 105 -11.82 14.64 -4.97
N ALA A 106 -10.71 15.18 -5.47
CA ALA A 106 -9.90 16.16 -4.77
C ALA A 106 -9.37 17.19 -5.76
N ASP A 107 -8.77 18.23 -5.25
CA ASP A 107 -7.90 19.12 -6.03
C ASP A 107 -6.45 18.65 -5.85
N PHE A 108 -5.72 18.53 -6.94
CA PHE A 108 -4.29 18.20 -6.93
C PHE A 108 -3.52 19.31 -7.65
N CYS A 109 -2.80 20.12 -6.89
CA CYS A 109 -2.07 21.29 -7.41
C CYS A 109 -2.95 22.26 -8.24
N GLY A 110 -4.15 22.56 -7.75
CA GLY A 110 -5.09 23.46 -8.44
C GLY A 110 -5.85 22.81 -9.61
N VAL A 111 -5.72 21.50 -9.82
CA VAL A 111 -6.40 20.78 -10.91
C VAL A 111 -7.33 19.71 -10.34
N PRO A 112 -8.60 19.63 -10.79
CA PRO A 112 -9.51 18.58 -10.36
C PRO A 112 -8.96 17.18 -10.63
N ALA A 113 -8.97 16.33 -9.60
CA ALA A 113 -8.42 14.98 -9.64
C ALA A 113 -9.42 13.93 -9.16
N THR A 114 -9.36 12.74 -9.76
CA THR A 114 -9.93 11.54 -9.20
C THR A 114 -8.84 10.82 -8.39
N VAL A 115 -9.15 10.48 -7.16
CA VAL A 115 -8.29 9.72 -6.25
C VAL A 115 -8.85 8.31 -6.12
N THR A 116 -8.05 7.31 -6.43
CA THR A 116 -8.37 5.88 -6.26
C THR A 116 -7.10 5.12 -5.97
N HIS A 117 -7.19 3.95 -5.32
CA HIS A 117 -5.98 3.18 -5.05
C HIS A 117 -5.30 2.71 -6.35
N HIS A 118 -6.08 2.19 -7.28
CA HIS A 118 -5.59 1.70 -8.57
C HIS A 118 -6.65 1.92 -9.66
N PRO A 119 -6.27 2.35 -10.89
CA PRO A 119 -7.23 2.53 -11.96
C PRO A 119 -7.86 1.19 -12.38
N ALA A 120 -9.18 1.15 -12.50
CA ALA A 120 -9.89 -0.07 -12.89
C ALA A 120 -9.42 -0.59 -14.25
N GLY A 121 -9.01 -1.87 -14.30
CA GLY A 121 -8.54 -2.54 -15.51
C GLY A 121 -7.12 -2.13 -15.97
N ALA A 122 -6.41 -1.27 -15.22
CA ALA A 122 -5.01 -0.99 -15.51
C ALA A 122 -4.12 -2.18 -15.10
N PRO A 123 -3.00 -2.42 -15.81
CA PRO A 123 -1.99 -3.36 -15.36
C PRO A 123 -1.28 -2.81 -14.12
N TYR A 124 -0.46 -3.63 -13.45
CA TYR A 124 0.45 -3.12 -12.42
C TYR A 124 1.42 -2.12 -13.06
N LEU A 125 1.31 -0.84 -12.66
CA LEU A 125 2.00 0.25 -13.34
C LEU A 125 3.45 0.40 -12.88
N HIS A 126 4.33 0.70 -13.85
CA HIS A 126 5.74 0.96 -13.62
C HIS A 126 6.14 2.29 -14.30
N PRO A 127 7.05 3.10 -13.71
CA PRO A 127 7.44 4.39 -14.29
C PRO A 127 8.03 4.28 -15.71
N ASP A 128 8.65 3.16 -16.07
CA ASP A 128 9.25 2.95 -17.39
C ASP A 128 8.29 2.42 -18.46
N MET A 129 7.01 2.23 -18.12
CA MET A 129 6.02 1.84 -19.13
C MET A 129 5.79 2.93 -20.17
N PRO A 130 5.50 2.57 -21.44
CA PRO A 130 5.26 3.55 -22.49
C PRO A 130 3.98 4.36 -22.26
N ASP A 131 3.92 5.57 -22.80
CA ASP A 131 2.78 6.48 -22.68
C ASP A 131 1.45 5.88 -23.17
N SER A 132 1.52 4.94 -24.13
CA SER A 132 0.32 4.24 -24.62
C SER A 132 -0.43 3.50 -23.52
N VAL A 133 0.27 2.92 -22.55
CA VAL A 133 -0.35 2.25 -21.38
C VAL A 133 -1.09 3.27 -20.52
N PHE A 134 -0.48 4.42 -20.26
CA PHE A 134 -1.11 5.47 -19.45
C PHE A 134 -2.28 6.13 -20.18
N SER A 135 -2.17 6.35 -21.48
CA SER A 135 -3.25 6.98 -22.27
C SER A 135 -4.52 6.16 -22.28
N GLU A 136 -4.43 4.83 -22.23
CA GLU A 136 -5.58 3.92 -22.27
C GLU A 136 -6.55 4.16 -21.10
N PHE A 137 -6.07 4.20 -19.85
CA PHE A 137 -6.93 4.40 -18.69
C PHE A 137 -7.14 5.87 -18.34
N LEU A 138 -6.17 6.75 -18.62
CA LEU A 138 -6.36 8.19 -18.46
C LEU A 138 -7.47 8.72 -19.37
N GLY A 139 -7.61 8.18 -20.56
CA GLY A 139 -8.71 8.52 -21.47
C GLY A 139 -10.10 8.22 -20.89
N LYS A 140 -10.20 7.26 -19.97
CA LYS A 140 -11.44 6.85 -19.29
C LYS A 140 -11.68 7.60 -17.97
N ALA A 141 -10.68 8.31 -17.44
CA ALA A 141 -10.80 9.02 -16.18
C ALA A 141 -11.75 10.22 -16.29
N ALA A 142 -12.60 10.41 -15.27
CA ALA A 142 -13.58 11.51 -15.26
C ALA A 142 -12.90 12.88 -15.12
N ARG A 143 -11.77 12.96 -14.44
CA ARG A 143 -11.02 14.19 -14.18
C ARG A 143 -9.71 14.21 -14.96
N PRO A 144 -9.12 15.39 -15.21
CA PRO A 144 -7.86 15.53 -15.95
C PRO A 144 -6.67 14.92 -15.22
N THR A 145 -6.72 14.85 -13.88
CA THR A 145 -5.69 14.21 -13.05
C THR A 145 -6.24 12.97 -12.37
N LEU A 146 -5.42 11.92 -12.33
CA LEU A 146 -5.68 10.67 -11.61
C LEU A 146 -4.54 10.45 -10.61
N VAL A 147 -4.90 10.39 -9.31
CA VAL A 147 -3.93 10.18 -8.22
C VAL A 147 -4.16 8.82 -7.59
N CYS A 148 -3.11 8.01 -7.51
CA CYS A 148 -3.16 6.61 -7.10
C CYS A 148 -2.04 6.24 -6.11
N GLY A 149 -2.16 5.05 -5.50
CA GLY A 149 -1.12 4.30 -4.81
C GLY A 149 -0.74 3.04 -5.58
N HIS A 150 -0.71 1.89 -4.90
CA HIS A 150 -0.62 0.52 -5.42
C HIS A 150 0.71 0.10 -6.04
N SER A 151 1.33 0.91 -6.89
CA SER A 151 2.60 0.52 -7.52
C SER A 151 3.80 0.68 -6.59
N HIS A 152 3.63 1.36 -5.46
CA HIS A 152 4.65 1.65 -4.45
C HIS A 152 5.87 2.41 -5.00
N ARG A 153 5.75 2.96 -6.20
CA ARG A 153 6.78 3.77 -6.88
C ARG A 153 6.20 5.13 -7.19
N LEU A 154 7.03 6.15 -7.08
CA LEU A 154 6.68 7.44 -7.62
C LEU A 154 6.50 7.34 -9.15
N ILE A 155 5.32 7.71 -9.62
CA ILE A 155 5.06 7.96 -11.04
C ILE A 155 4.39 9.32 -11.12
N ASP A 156 4.95 10.23 -11.89
CA ASP A 156 4.33 11.52 -12.22
C ASP A 156 4.47 11.71 -13.72
N ARG A 157 3.36 11.48 -14.45
CA ARG A 157 3.39 11.42 -15.90
C ARG A 157 2.22 12.15 -16.52
N SER A 158 2.55 13.02 -17.47
CA SER A 158 1.54 13.70 -18.30
C SER A 158 1.48 13.11 -19.70
N VAL A 159 0.28 12.67 -20.10
CA VAL A 159 0.03 12.07 -21.42
C VAL A 159 -1.24 12.68 -21.99
N ASN A 160 -1.16 13.23 -23.20
CA ASN A 160 -2.30 13.83 -23.92
C ASN A 160 -3.08 14.89 -23.09
N GLY A 161 -2.36 15.73 -22.35
CA GLY A 161 -2.96 16.77 -21.49
C GLY A 161 -3.62 16.28 -20.22
N ARG A 162 -3.48 15.00 -19.88
CA ARG A 162 -3.92 14.39 -18.62
C ARG A 162 -2.73 13.94 -17.80
N ARG A 163 -2.87 13.92 -16.46
CA ARG A 163 -1.78 13.58 -15.54
C ARG A 163 -2.13 12.34 -14.72
N TYR A 164 -1.20 11.41 -14.65
CA TYR A 164 -1.20 10.28 -13.74
C TYR A 164 -0.14 10.50 -12.66
N VAL A 165 -0.54 10.38 -11.40
CA VAL A 165 0.37 10.47 -10.25
C VAL A 165 0.19 9.23 -9.39
N CYS A 166 1.27 8.51 -9.12
CA CYS A 166 1.30 7.49 -8.08
C CYS A 166 2.13 7.99 -6.91
N ILE A 167 1.50 8.11 -5.75
CA ILE A 167 2.18 8.48 -4.51
C ILE A 167 3.07 7.31 -4.08
N PRO A 168 4.34 7.55 -3.71
CA PRO A 168 5.23 6.49 -3.26
C PRO A 168 4.73 5.87 -1.95
N SER A 169 5.01 4.58 -1.75
CA SER A 169 4.56 3.84 -0.58
C SER A 169 5.27 4.27 0.71
N ILE A 170 4.49 4.32 1.79
CA ILE A 170 5.01 4.50 3.14
C ILE A 170 5.66 3.21 3.65
N GLY A 171 4.93 2.10 3.63
CA GLY A 171 5.31 0.89 4.34
C GLY A 171 6.07 -0.14 3.53
N GLN A 172 5.96 -0.07 2.19
CA GLN A 172 6.56 -1.04 1.28
C GLN A 172 7.12 -0.39 0.00
N PRO A 173 8.12 0.51 0.09
CA PRO A 173 8.70 1.15 -1.08
C PRO A 173 9.35 0.11 -2.03
N ARG A 174 9.18 0.31 -3.35
CA ARG A 174 9.64 -0.63 -4.39
C ARG A 174 10.59 0.02 -5.40
N ASN A 175 11.32 1.02 -4.97
CA ASN A 175 12.25 1.81 -5.79
C ASN A 175 13.73 1.55 -5.47
N GLY A 176 14.03 0.59 -4.59
CA GLY A 176 15.38 0.30 -4.11
C GLY A 176 15.88 1.25 -3.02
N ASP A 177 14.97 2.03 -2.44
CA ASP A 177 15.22 2.91 -1.29
C ASP A 177 14.27 2.48 -0.17
N PRO A 178 14.75 2.07 1.01
CA PRO A 178 13.90 1.60 2.10
C PRO A 178 13.17 2.70 2.86
N ARG A 179 13.42 3.98 2.54
CA ARG A 179 12.77 5.11 3.21
C ARG A 179 11.28 5.17 2.86
N ALA A 180 10.47 5.57 3.84
CA ALA A 180 9.04 5.78 3.66
C ALA A 180 8.77 6.96 2.72
N GLY A 181 7.98 6.73 1.67
CA GLY A 181 7.65 7.74 0.68
C GLY A 181 6.27 8.37 0.90
N TYR A 182 6.14 9.65 0.61
CA TYR A 182 4.88 10.39 0.67
C TYR A 182 4.95 11.67 -0.17
N ALA A 183 3.85 12.42 -0.27
CA ALA A 183 3.89 13.73 -0.91
C ALA A 183 3.21 14.78 -0.03
N ILE A 184 3.70 16.01 -0.10
CA ILE A 184 3.11 17.18 0.56
C ILE A 184 2.85 18.26 -0.49
N GLU A 185 1.64 18.77 -0.48
CA GLU A 185 1.22 19.88 -1.33
C GLU A 185 1.09 21.14 -0.48
N ARG A 186 1.72 22.22 -0.93
CA ARG A 186 1.61 23.55 -0.32
C ARG A 186 1.39 24.59 -1.41
N ASP A 187 0.33 25.36 -1.28
CA ASP A 187 0.03 26.49 -2.18
C ASP A 187 0.02 26.10 -3.68
N GLY A 188 -0.43 24.87 -3.98
CA GLY A 188 -0.53 24.34 -5.34
C GLY A 188 0.75 23.71 -5.89
N GLU A 189 1.80 23.63 -5.10
CA GLU A 189 3.04 22.92 -5.44
C GLU A 189 3.15 21.61 -4.69
N ILE A 190 3.57 20.54 -5.38
CA ILE A 190 3.74 19.20 -4.81
C ILE A 190 5.23 18.89 -4.61
N GLU A 191 5.57 18.36 -3.45
CA GLU A 191 6.87 17.84 -3.11
C GLU A 191 6.76 16.37 -2.73
N PHE A 192 7.51 15.50 -3.40
CA PHE A 192 7.63 14.09 -3.04
C PHE A 192 8.81 13.91 -2.10
N ARG A 193 8.57 13.29 -0.95
CA ARG A 193 9.53 13.12 0.13
C ARG A 193 9.76 11.67 0.49
N TYR A 194 10.95 11.42 1.03
CA TYR A 194 11.35 10.11 1.55
C TYR A 194 12.02 10.31 2.90
N VAL A 195 11.44 9.70 3.95
CA VAL A 195 11.91 9.81 5.32
C VAL A 195 12.43 8.47 5.85
N ALA A 196 13.57 8.49 6.54
CA ALA A 196 14.08 7.32 7.23
C ALA A 196 13.23 7.00 8.46
N TYR A 197 13.03 5.71 8.74
CA TYR A 197 12.33 5.23 9.91
C TYR A 197 13.10 4.07 10.57
N ASP A 198 12.68 3.61 11.74
CA ASP A 198 13.29 2.45 12.41
C ASP A 198 12.88 1.15 11.71
N VAL A 199 13.57 0.82 10.62
CA VAL A 199 13.38 -0.41 9.85
C VAL A 199 13.57 -1.64 10.73
N GLU A 200 14.54 -1.61 11.66
CA GLU A 200 14.82 -2.75 12.53
C GLU A 200 13.74 -2.95 13.60
N ARG A 201 12.99 -1.91 13.99
CA ARG A 201 11.77 -2.08 14.79
C ARG A 201 10.75 -2.94 14.03
N THR A 202 10.41 -2.55 12.81
CA THR A 202 9.47 -3.30 11.96
C THR A 202 9.98 -4.72 11.69
N ALA A 203 11.27 -4.88 11.43
CA ALA A 203 11.89 -6.19 11.19
C ALA A 203 11.75 -7.12 12.40
N ARG A 204 12.07 -6.64 13.62
CA ARG A 204 11.91 -7.43 14.86
C ARG A 204 10.45 -7.80 15.12
N GLU A 205 9.54 -6.86 14.93
CA GLU A 205 8.11 -7.09 15.12
C GLU A 205 7.58 -8.13 14.12
N THR A 206 8.01 -8.05 12.84
CA THR A 206 7.64 -9.04 11.82
C THR A 206 8.22 -10.42 12.12
N ALA A 207 9.46 -10.50 12.60
CA ALA A 207 10.09 -11.79 12.95
C ALA A 207 9.32 -12.54 14.05
N ALA A 208 8.60 -11.82 14.91
CA ALA A 208 7.78 -12.39 15.99
C ALA A 208 6.44 -12.98 15.50
N LEU A 209 6.03 -12.76 14.25
CA LEU A 209 4.71 -13.18 13.74
C LEU A 209 4.59 -14.69 13.46
N GLY A 210 5.71 -15.44 13.39
CA GLY A 210 5.66 -16.86 13.08
C GLY A 210 5.52 -17.17 11.58
N LEU A 211 6.00 -16.32 10.70
CA LEU A 211 6.10 -16.59 9.27
C LEU A 211 7.07 -17.73 8.97
N GLU A 212 6.82 -18.48 7.88
CA GLU A 212 7.82 -19.40 7.36
C GLU A 212 9.12 -18.64 7.02
N GLU A 213 10.27 -19.26 7.32
CA GLU A 213 11.58 -18.61 7.27
C GLU A 213 11.88 -17.95 5.92
N ARG A 214 11.60 -18.63 4.80
CA ARG A 214 11.81 -18.10 3.44
C ARG A 214 11.05 -16.81 3.16
N PHE A 215 9.83 -16.68 3.71
CA PHE A 215 9.03 -15.46 3.54
C PHE A 215 9.52 -14.36 4.46
N LEU A 216 9.93 -14.72 5.67
CA LEU A 216 10.50 -13.77 6.61
C LEU A 216 11.80 -13.18 6.06
N GLU A 217 12.75 -13.98 5.62
CA GLU A 217 14.02 -13.52 5.05
C GLU A 217 13.82 -12.61 3.86
N ARG A 218 12.92 -12.99 2.94
CA ARG A 218 12.56 -12.18 1.79
C ARG A 218 11.98 -10.83 2.20
N TRP A 219 11.06 -10.82 3.16
CA TRP A 219 10.45 -9.60 3.66
C TRP A 219 11.44 -8.70 4.39
N LEU A 220 12.31 -9.25 5.24
CA LEU A 220 13.35 -8.50 5.92
C LEU A 220 14.34 -7.86 4.94
N THR A 221 14.72 -8.59 3.90
CA THR A 221 15.56 -8.05 2.82
C THR A 221 14.86 -6.87 2.14
N PHE A 222 13.59 -7.03 1.84
CA PHE A 222 12.77 -6.00 1.25
C PHE A 222 12.71 -4.73 2.11
N LEU A 223 12.38 -4.86 3.41
CA LEU A 223 12.33 -3.74 4.35
C LEU A 223 13.66 -2.96 4.42
N ARG A 224 14.80 -3.68 4.38
CA ARG A 224 16.13 -3.10 4.51
C ARG A 224 16.66 -2.47 3.23
N THR A 225 16.15 -2.88 2.08
CA THR A 225 16.70 -2.47 0.78
C THR A 225 15.70 -1.74 -0.12
N GLY A 226 14.41 -1.77 0.21
CA GLY A 226 13.36 -1.30 -0.69
C GLY A 226 13.29 -2.09 -2.00
N HIS A 227 13.89 -3.28 -2.02
CA HIS A 227 13.99 -4.11 -3.21
C HIS A 227 13.79 -5.59 -2.90
N ASP A 228 12.94 -6.24 -3.66
CA ASP A 228 12.80 -7.68 -3.66
C ASP A 228 13.78 -8.28 -4.68
N ALA A 229 14.69 -9.18 -4.23
CA ALA A 229 15.67 -9.82 -5.11
C ALA A 229 15.03 -10.62 -6.26
N GLU A 230 13.78 -11.05 -6.09
CA GLU A 230 13.02 -11.76 -7.12
C GLU A 230 12.30 -10.80 -8.09
N TRP A 231 12.30 -9.49 -7.84
CA TRP A 231 11.69 -8.50 -8.73
C TRP A 231 12.70 -7.88 -9.65
N SER A 232 12.28 -7.68 -10.90
CA SER A 232 13.02 -6.82 -11.81
C SER A 232 12.90 -5.36 -11.33
N ARG A 233 14.04 -4.67 -11.20
CA ARG A 233 14.07 -3.21 -10.98
C ARG A 233 13.60 -2.45 -12.22
N GLU A 234 13.77 -3.06 -13.38
CA GLU A 234 13.45 -2.49 -14.68
C GLU A 234 12.14 -3.10 -15.19
N TYR A 235 11.37 -2.28 -15.87
CA TYR A 235 10.22 -2.76 -16.62
C TYR A 235 10.70 -3.61 -17.80
N VAL A 236 10.26 -4.86 -17.86
CA VAL A 236 10.48 -5.75 -18.99
C VAL A 236 9.13 -6.12 -19.57
N PRO A 237 8.82 -5.71 -20.82
CA PRO A 237 7.54 -6.04 -21.47
C PRO A 237 7.26 -7.54 -21.43
N GLY A 238 6.04 -7.91 -21.02
CA GLY A 238 5.59 -9.30 -20.94
C GLY A 238 6.10 -10.09 -19.72
N LYS A 239 6.88 -9.48 -18.82
CA LYS A 239 7.23 -10.08 -17.52
C LYS A 239 6.41 -9.44 -16.41
N SER A 240 5.90 -10.25 -15.48
CA SER A 240 5.27 -9.75 -14.28
C SER A 240 6.28 -8.94 -13.46
N VAL A 241 5.87 -7.75 -13.02
CA VAL A 241 6.66 -6.89 -12.11
C VAL A 241 6.32 -7.15 -10.65
N ASN A 242 5.40 -8.09 -10.36
CA ASN A 242 4.96 -8.43 -9.02
C ASN A 242 4.90 -9.95 -8.82
N LYS A 243 6.04 -10.54 -8.50
CA LYS A 243 6.14 -11.99 -8.23
C LYS A 243 5.51 -12.45 -6.92
N TRP A 244 5.10 -11.55 -6.03
CA TRP A 244 4.29 -11.92 -4.87
C TRP A 244 2.93 -12.49 -5.29
N LEU A 245 2.37 -11.98 -6.39
CA LEU A 245 1.13 -12.49 -6.97
C LEU A 245 1.33 -13.86 -7.63
N ASP A 246 2.52 -14.12 -8.18
CA ASP A 246 2.85 -15.36 -8.89
C ASP A 246 3.29 -16.49 -7.95
N GLY A 247 3.74 -16.17 -6.71
CA GLY A 247 4.31 -17.11 -5.74
C GLY A 247 3.39 -17.56 -4.61
N GLY A 248 2.16 -17.06 -4.59
CA GLY A 248 1.22 -17.31 -3.48
C GLY A 248 1.50 -16.45 -2.24
N MET A 249 0.53 -16.40 -1.33
CA MET A 249 0.63 -15.61 -0.10
C MET A 249 1.65 -16.20 0.87
N ALA A 250 2.35 -15.34 1.61
CA ALA A 250 3.30 -15.75 2.64
C ALA A 250 2.59 -16.57 3.72
N ARG A 251 3.07 -17.79 3.93
CA ARG A 251 2.46 -18.74 4.87
C ARG A 251 2.94 -18.52 6.30
N MET A 252 2.04 -18.76 7.23
CA MET A 252 2.36 -18.85 8.66
C MET A 252 2.95 -20.22 8.99
N ARG A 253 3.83 -20.28 9.98
CA ARG A 253 4.32 -21.57 10.50
C ARG A 253 3.15 -22.32 11.14
N PRO A 254 3.00 -23.63 10.88
CA PRO A 254 2.03 -24.42 11.63
C PRO A 254 2.40 -24.41 13.13
N GLU A 255 1.40 -24.31 14.00
CA GLU A 255 1.65 -24.47 15.44
C GLU A 255 2.27 -25.84 15.71
N SER A 256 3.22 -25.89 16.65
CA SER A 256 3.86 -27.14 17.06
C SER A 256 2.80 -28.09 17.63
N GLY A 257 2.38 -29.08 16.84
CA GLY A 257 1.35 -30.06 17.19
C GLY A 257 0.21 -30.20 16.18
N SER A 258 0.13 -29.36 15.17
CA SER A 258 -0.83 -29.55 14.08
C SER A 258 -0.29 -30.57 13.06
N PRO A 259 -1.09 -31.56 12.62
CA PRO A 259 -0.66 -32.47 11.56
C PRO A 259 -0.44 -31.67 10.26
N PRO A 260 0.53 -32.08 9.42
CA PRO A 260 0.76 -31.43 8.13
C PRO A 260 -0.54 -31.48 7.31
N ALA A 261 -0.91 -30.33 6.73
CA ALA A 261 -2.04 -30.25 5.82
C ALA A 261 -1.83 -31.25 4.68
N GLN A 262 -2.75 -32.20 4.53
CA GLN A 262 -2.74 -33.10 3.38
C GLN A 262 -2.93 -32.25 2.11
N VAL A 263 -2.00 -32.40 1.17
CA VAL A 263 -1.97 -31.78 -0.16
C VAL A 263 -3.12 -32.30 -1.01
#